data_d44cb6ca927db5c6137c6db6ef72b538
#
_entry.id   d44cb6ca927db5c6137c6db6ef72b538
#
_cell.length_a   1.000
_cell.length_b   1.000
_cell.length_c   1.000
_cell.angle_alpha   90.00
_cell.angle_beta   90.00
_cell.angle_gamma   90.00
#
_symmetry.space_group_name_H-M   'P 1'
#
loop_
_entity.id
_entity.type
_entity.pdbx_description
1 polymer ?
#
loop_
_entity_poly.entity_id
_entity_poly.type
_entity_poly.pdbx_seq_one_letter_code
_entity_poly.pdbx_strand_id
1 'polypeptide(L)'
;MLQQFDTIVAGRGTFEPMVAAGRTSMPGMKTIVVSRTLRPEDHPGVVIVPEIEALTDLKASPGKDIWLFGGGKLFRSLADAGMVDTVEVSVMPILLGDGIPFAPNLSKWINLSLVNHKVYSSGAISLEYAIRPID
;
A
#
# COMPACT_ATOMS: atom_id res chain seq x y z
N MET A 1 -8.57 -9.25 9.97
CA MET A 1 -8.04 -8.48 8.83
C MET A 1 -6.54 -8.24 8.93
N LEU A 2 -6.03 -7.65 10.00
CA LEU A 2 -4.59 -7.38 10.14
C LEU A 2 -3.73 -8.66 10.23
N GLN A 3 -4.34 -9.77 10.62
CA GLN A 3 -3.64 -11.04 10.79
C GLN A 3 -3.16 -11.67 9.49
N GLN A 4 -3.69 -11.23 8.34
CA GLN A 4 -3.25 -11.73 7.03
C GLN A 4 -1.94 -11.12 6.57
N PHE A 5 -1.50 -10.04 7.22
CA PHE A 5 -0.28 -9.30 6.84
C PHE A 5 0.82 -9.49 7.87
N ASP A 6 2.06 -9.51 7.43
CA ASP A 6 3.24 -9.51 8.31
C ASP A 6 4.20 -8.36 7.97
N THR A 7 3.92 -7.59 6.95
CA THR A 7 4.79 -6.52 6.49
C THR A 7 3.96 -5.35 5.98
N ILE A 8 4.38 -4.14 6.33
CA ILE A 8 3.83 -2.89 5.82
C ILE A 8 4.90 -2.22 4.97
N VAL A 9 4.52 -1.74 3.79
CA VAL A 9 5.38 -0.96 2.92
C VAL A 9 4.77 0.43 2.75
N ALA A 10 5.57 1.46 2.94
CA ALA A 10 5.12 2.85 2.82
C ALA A 10 6.17 3.69 2.10
N GLY A 11 5.73 4.75 1.44
CA GLY A 11 6.61 5.78 0.92
C GLY A 11 6.94 6.82 1.99
N ARG A 12 7.91 7.68 1.71
CA ARG A 12 8.35 8.70 2.66
C ARG A 12 7.20 9.62 3.08
N GLY A 13 6.41 10.10 2.14
CA GLY A 13 5.31 11.02 2.44
C GLY A 13 4.23 10.43 3.33
N THR A 14 4.06 9.11 3.33
CA THR A 14 3.15 8.41 4.23
C THR A 14 3.81 8.13 5.57
N PHE A 15 5.11 7.83 5.56
CA PHE A 15 5.86 7.49 6.77
C PHE A 15 6.07 8.69 7.69
N GLU A 16 6.35 9.87 7.15
CA GLU A 16 6.63 11.06 7.96
C GLU A 16 5.50 11.41 8.94
N PRO A 17 4.21 11.41 8.52
CA PRO A 17 3.12 11.58 9.48
C PRO A 17 3.05 10.49 10.54
N MET A 18 3.45 9.25 10.20
CA MET A 18 3.51 8.16 11.18
C MET A 18 4.54 8.44 12.27
N VAL A 19 5.70 8.98 11.89
CA VAL A 19 6.74 9.40 12.84
C VAL A 19 6.20 10.50 13.75
N ALA A 20 5.55 11.50 13.19
CA ALA A 20 4.98 12.61 13.96
C ALA A 20 3.92 12.14 14.95
N ALA A 21 3.18 11.09 14.61
CA ALA A 21 2.17 10.50 15.48
C ALA A 21 2.75 9.48 16.48
N GLY A 22 4.04 9.19 16.41
CA GLY A 22 4.68 8.17 17.24
C GLY A 22 4.29 6.73 16.91
N ARG A 23 3.81 6.50 15.70
CA ARG A 23 3.28 5.20 15.26
C ARG A 23 4.03 4.70 14.03
N THR A 24 5.26 4.26 14.22
CA THR A 24 6.11 3.80 13.11
C THR A 24 6.09 2.28 12.93
N SER A 25 5.38 1.57 13.78
CA SER A 25 5.27 0.11 13.68
C SER A 25 3.92 -0.36 14.20
N MET A 26 3.52 -1.54 13.74
CA MET A 26 2.34 -2.25 14.25
C MET A 26 2.79 -3.58 14.87
N PRO A 27 2.18 -4.03 15.97
CA PRO A 27 2.57 -5.31 16.59
C PRO A 27 2.49 -6.46 15.61
N GLY A 28 3.56 -7.25 15.55
CA GLY A 28 3.64 -8.41 14.67
C GLY A 28 3.92 -8.10 13.22
N MET A 29 4.19 -6.85 12.88
CA MET A 29 4.48 -6.44 11.50
C MET A 29 5.82 -5.76 11.36
N LYS A 30 6.51 -6.07 10.25
CA LYS A 30 7.73 -5.39 9.85
C LYS A 30 7.36 -4.16 9.02
N THR A 31 7.97 -3.03 9.29
CA THR A 31 7.76 -1.79 8.52
C THR A 31 8.93 -1.56 7.59
N ILE A 32 8.63 -1.40 6.30
CA ILE A 32 9.61 -1.07 5.26
C ILE A 32 9.22 0.26 4.63
N VAL A 33 10.17 1.17 4.51
CA VAL A 33 9.95 2.46 3.88
C VAL A 33 10.85 2.58 2.66
N VAL A 34 10.24 2.93 1.52
CA VAL A 34 10.98 3.16 0.28
C VAL A 34 11.34 4.65 0.23
N SER A 35 12.62 4.96 0.36
CA SER A 35 13.10 6.34 0.34
C SER A 35 14.59 6.38 0.06
N ARG A 36 15.01 7.36 -0.75
CA ARG A 36 16.42 7.62 -1.03
C ARG A 36 17.03 8.65 -0.08
N THR A 37 16.21 9.34 0.71
CA THR A 37 16.65 10.47 1.53
C THR A 37 16.62 10.20 3.01
N LEU A 38 15.75 9.28 3.48
CA LEU A 38 15.70 8.93 4.90
C LEU A 38 16.92 8.11 5.28
N ARG A 39 17.40 8.35 6.49
CA ARG A 39 18.59 7.66 7.02
C ARG A 39 18.14 6.55 7.95
N PRO A 40 18.62 5.30 7.73
CA PRO A 40 18.24 4.17 8.58
C PRO A 40 18.56 4.37 10.06
N GLU A 41 19.66 5.05 10.35
CA GLU A 41 20.09 5.29 11.74
C GLU A 41 19.15 6.21 12.51
N ASP A 42 18.35 7.03 11.82
CA ASP A 42 17.37 7.90 12.44
C ASP A 42 16.06 7.18 12.78
N HIS A 43 15.87 5.97 12.25
CA HIS A 43 14.62 5.21 12.39
C HIS A 43 14.92 3.74 12.74
N PRO A 44 15.45 3.47 13.96
CA PRO A 44 15.71 2.10 14.36
C PRO A 44 14.39 1.32 14.45
N GLY A 45 14.40 0.07 14.04
CA GLY A 45 13.20 -0.76 13.99
C GLY A 45 12.42 -0.68 12.70
N VAL A 46 12.83 0.20 11.78
CA VAL A 46 12.24 0.33 10.45
C VAL A 46 13.31 0.02 9.42
N VAL A 47 12.94 -0.72 8.38
CA VAL A 47 13.85 -1.01 7.27
C VAL A 47 13.65 0.03 6.18
N ILE A 48 14.69 0.72 5.79
CA ILE A 48 14.62 1.72 4.73
C ILE A 48 15.36 1.18 3.51
N VAL A 49 14.67 1.15 2.37
CA VAL A 49 15.24 0.69 1.11
C VAL A 49 15.17 1.83 0.09
N PRO A 50 16.20 2.00 -0.75
CA PRO A 50 16.23 3.15 -1.67
C PRO A 50 15.30 3.02 -2.87
N GLU A 51 14.97 1.80 -3.27
CA GLU A 51 14.20 1.56 -4.49
C GLU A 51 13.27 0.37 -4.34
N ILE A 52 12.22 0.33 -5.19
CA ILE A 52 11.22 -0.73 -5.15
C ILE A 52 11.78 -2.10 -5.55
N GLU A 53 12.88 -2.13 -6.31
CA GLU A 53 13.53 -3.38 -6.72
C GLU A 53 13.98 -4.21 -5.51
N ALA A 54 14.30 -3.56 -4.41
CA ALA A 54 14.65 -4.24 -3.16
C ALA A 54 13.48 -5.05 -2.58
N LEU A 55 12.25 -4.77 -3.01
CA LEU A 55 11.06 -5.49 -2.55
C LEU A 55 10.80 -6.77 -3.33
N THR A 56 11.49 -6.98 -4.45
CA THR A 56 11.29 -8.16 -5.28
C THR A 56 11.60 -9.45 -4.52
N ASP A 57 12.72 -9.48 -3.81
CA ASP A 57 13.11 -10.63 -3.00
C ASP A 57 12.14 -10.86 -1.84
N LEU A 58 11.68 -9.79 -1.22
CA LEU A 58 10.69 -9.88 -0.15
C LEU A 58 9.40 -10.50 -0.65
N LYS A 59 8.92 -10.08 -1.82
CA LYS A 59 7.68 -10.59 -2.40
C LYS A 59 7.81 -12.07 -2.77
N ALA A 60 9.01 -12.50 -3.19
CA ALA A 60 9.28 -13.88 -3.53
C ALA A 60 9.51 -14.77 -2.31
N SER A 61 9.75 -14.18 -1.15
CA SER A 61 10.02 -14.91 0.09
C SER A 61 8.73 -15.45 0.70
N PRO A 62 8.77 -16.62 1.38
CA PRO A 62 7.59 -17.13 2.07
C PRO A 62 7.19 -16.20 3.23
N GLY A 63 5.90 -16.12 3.49
CA GLY A 63 5.35 -15.27 4.53
C GLY A 63 3.90 -14.94 4.27
N LYS A 64 3.37 -14.03 5.08
CA LYS A 64 2.01 -13.53 4.91
C LYS A 64 1.98 -12.44 3.84
N ASP A 65 0.81 -11.85 3.65
CA ASP A 65 0.64 -10.78 2.66
C ASP A 65 1.37 -9.51 3.10
N ILE A 66 1.74 -8.71 2.11
CA ILE A 66 2.41 -7.42 2.30
C ILE A 66 1.37 -6.33 2.07
N TRP A 67 1.21 -5.45 3.05
CA TRP A 67 0.26 -4.35 2.99
C TRP A 67 0.94 -3.09 2.46
N LEU A 68 0.55 -2.67 1.25
CA LEU A 68 0.99 -1.40 0.71
C LEU A 68 0.18 -0.27 1.35
N PHE A 69 0.80 0.42 2.28
CA PHE A 69 0.14 1.42 3.11
C PHE A 69 -0.04 2.77 2.39
N GLY A 70 0.72 3.00 1.33
CA GLY A 70 0.65 4.22 0.53
C GLY A 70 2.04 4.85 0.37
N GLY A 71 2.19 5.97 -0.26
CA GLY A 71 1.15 6.77 -0.92
C GLY A 71 1.00 6.52 -2.41
N GLY A 72 0.35 7.46 -3.07
CA GLY A 72 0.00 7.32 -4.48
C GLY A 72 1.19 7.17 -5.41
N LYS A 73 2.31 7.85 -5.15
CA LYS A 73 3.52 7.71 -5.96
C LYS A 73 4.13 6.32 -5.85
N LEU A 74 4.18 5.77 -4.64
CA LEU A 74 4.68 4.42 -4.41
C LEU A 74 3.75 3.40 -5.06
N PHE A 75 2.44 3.58 -4.91
CA PHE A 75 1.46 2.72 -5.56
C PHE A 75 1.66 2.72 -7.07
N ARG A 76 1.83 3.89 -7.67
CA ARG A 76 2.09 4.02 -9.10
C ARG A 76 3.34 3.24 -9.52
N SER A 77 4.44 3.42 -8.80
CA SER A 77 5.70 2.73 -9.12
C SER A 77 5.56 1.23 -9.05
N LEU A 78 4.90 0.71 -8.01
CA LEU A 78 4.70 -0.72 -7.83
C LEU A 78 3.70 -1.28 -8.84
N ALA A 79 2.64 -0.55 -9.13
CA ALA A 79 1.64 -0.98 -10.12
C ALA A 79 2.25 -1.03 -11.52
N ASP A 80 3.01 -0.01 -11.91
CA ASP A 80 3.69 0.03 -13.19
C ASP A 80 4.72 -1.10 -13.33
N ALA A 81 5.32 -1.52 -12.22
CA ALA A 81 6.28 -2.64 -12.19
C ALA A 81 5.60 -4.02 -12.10
N GLY A 82 4.28 -4.07 -12.04
CA GLY A 82 3.54 -5.33 -11.94
C GLY A 82 3.65 -6.02 -10.58
N MET A 83 3.95 -5.27 -9.53
CA MET A 83 4.18 -5.81 -8.19
C MET A 83 2.96 -5.76 -7.27
N VAL A 84 1.84 -5.19 -7.72
CA VAL A 84 0.60 -5.13 -6.93
C VAL A 84 -0.34 -6.23 -7.38
N ASP A 85 -0.82 -7.03 -6.43
CA ASP A 85 -1.68 -8.19 -6.74
C ASP A 85 -3.16 -7.89 -6.51
N THR A 86 -3.48 -7.18 -5.43
CA THR A 86 -4.86 -6.87 -5.06
C THR A 86 -5.00 -5.42 -4.66
N VAL A 87 -6.20 -4.88 -4.88
CA VAL A 87 -6.56 -3.52 -4.48
C VAL A 87 -7.84 -3.59 -3.68
N GLU A 88 -7.83 -3.04 -2.47
CA GLU A 88 -9.04 -2.91 -1.65
C GLU A 88 -9.44 -1.45 -1.56
N VAL A 89 -10.70 -1.16 -1.82
CA VAL A 89 -11.25 0.19 -1.80
C VAL A 89 -12.49 0.22 -0.95
N SER A 90 -12.60 1.21 -0.09
CA SER A 90 -13.83 1.49 0.64
C SER A 90 -14.50 2.72 0.06
N VAL A 91 -15.77 2.58 -0.32
CA VAL A 91 -16.58 3.69 -0.83
C VAL A 91 -17.47 4.17 0.29
N MET A 92 -17.28 5.43 0.69
CA MET A 92 -18.08 6.05 1.73
C MET A 92 -19.29 6.75 1.12
N PRO A 93 -20.45 6.76 1.82
CA PRO A 93 -21.66 7.39 1.29
C PRO A 93 -21.63 8.92 1.46
N ILE A 94 -20.64 9.56 0.89
CA ILE A 94 -20.39 11.00 0.99
C ILE A 94 -19.96 11.54 -0.36
N LEU A 95 -20.49 12.70 -0.73
CA LEU A 95 -19.98 13.45 -1.87
C LEU A 95 -19.04 14.53 -1.34
N LEU A 96 -17.75 14.36 -1.61
CA LEU A 96 -16.71 15.20 -1.02
C LEU A 96 -16.45 16.48 -1.80
N GLY A 97 -16.74 16.49 -3.09
CA GLY A 97 -16.50 17.63 -3.97
C GLY A 97 -15.08 17.67 -4.53
N ASP A 98 -14.10 17.38 -3.72
CA ASP A 98 -12.70 17.34 -4.13
C ASP A 98 -11.94 16.37 -3.23
N GLY A 99 -10.75 15.97 -3.61
CA GLY A 99 -9.96 15.03 -2.82
C GLY A 99 -8.63 14.67 -3.48
N ILE A 100 -7.92 13.76 -2.81
CA ILE A 100 -6.65 13.25 -3.31
C ILE A 100 -6.93 12.06 -4.22
N PRO A 101 -6.40 12.06 -5.48
CA PRO A 101 -6.60 10.93 -6.37
C PRO A 101 -6.05 9.63 -5.80
N PHE A 102 -6.80 8.54 -5.95
CA PHE A 102 -6.41 7.23 -5.43
C PHE A 102 -5.18 6.68 -6.15
N ALA A 103 -5.15 6.78 -7.47
CA ALA A 103 -4.06 6.23 -8.29
C ALA A 103 -3.66 7.24 -9.36
N PRO A 104 -2.95 8.33 -8.98
CA PRO A 104 -2.61 9.38 -9.93
C PRO A 104 -1.49 8.97 -10.87
N ASN A 105 -1.59 9.43 -12.11
CA ASN A 105 -0.49 9.37 -13.08
C ASN A 105 0.03 7.97 -13.41
N LEU A 106 -0.84 6.96 -13.40
CA LEU A 106 -0.45 5.64 -13.91
C LEU A 106 -0.06 5.75 -15.38
N SER A 107 0.98 5.01 -15.79
CA SER A 107 1.47 5.04 -17.17
C SER A 107 0.44 4.47 -18.15
N LYS A 108 -0.41 3.57 -17.69
CA LYS A 108 -1.53 2.99 -18.44
C LYS A 108 -2.58 2.54 -17.45
N TRP A 109 -3.80 2.38 -17.90
CA TRP A 109 -4.81 1.87 -16.99
C TRP A 109 -4.62 0.38 -16.74
N ILE A 110 -5.13 -0.06 -15.59
CA ILE A 110 -5.00 -1.42 -15.10
C ILE A 110 -6.39 -2.00 -14.97
N ASN A 111 -6.60 -3.17 -15.58
CA ASN A 111 -7.87 -3.87 -15.47
C ASN A 111 -7.95 -4.61 -14.14
N LEU A 112 -9.11 -4.55 -13.51
CA LEU A 112 -9.37 -5.19 -12.23
C LEU A 112 -10.51 -6.19 -12.36
N SER A 113 -10.41 -7.28 -11.61
CA SER A 113 -11.51 -8.25 -11.46
C SER A 113 -12.04 -8.18 -10.04
N LEU A 114 -13.34 -7.99 -9.88
CA LEU A 114 -13.96 -7.99 -8.56
C LEU A 114 -13.89 -9.39 -7.96
N VAL A 115 -13.27 -9.49 -6.79
CA VAL A 115 -13.11 -10.74 -6.04
C VAL A 115 -14.14 -10.84 -4.95
N ASN A 116 -14.37 -9.74 -4.22
CA ASN A 116 -15.24 -9.74 -3.07
C ASN A 116 -15.82 -8.34 -2.84
N HIS A 117 -16.94 -8.27 -2.15
CA HIS A 117 -17.51 -6.99 -1.73
C HIS A 117 -18.26 -7.18 -0.42
N LYS A 118 -18.39 -6.11 0.34
CA LYS A 118 -19.13 -6.13 1.59
C LYS A 118 -19.88 -4.82 1.74
N VAL A 119 -21.17 -4.90 2.04
CA VAL A 119 -22.01 -3.75 2.29
C VAL A 119 -22.21 -3.63 3.80
N TYR A 120 -21.93 -2.43 4.32
CA TYR A 120 -22.08 -2.15 5.75
C TYR A 120 -23.39 -1.40 6.01
N SER A 121 -23.92 -1.52 7.21
CA SER A 121 -25.15 -0.86 7.62
C SER A 121 -25.05 0.67 7.53
N SER A 122 -23.84 1.21 7.61
CA SER A 122 -23.59 2.65 7.45
C SER A 122 -23.79 3.15 6.02
N GLY A 123 -23.91 2.23 5.04
CA GLY A 123 -23.95 2.58 3.62
C GLY A 123 -22.60 2.50 2.93
N ALA A 124 -21.51 2.27 3.69
CA ALA A 124 -20.19 2.06 3.09
C ALA A 124 -20.12 0.72 2.39
N ILE A 125 -19.32 0.65 1.33
CA ILE A 125 -19.09 -0.58 0.57
C ILE A 125 -17.59 -0.83 0.48
N SER A 126 -17.16 -2.04 0.86
CA SER A 126 -15.78 -2.47 0.68
C SER A 126 -15.70 -3.32 -0.59
N LEU A 127 -14.73 -3.02 -1.45
CA LEU A 127 -14.52 -3.70 -2.72
C LEU A 127 -13.09 -4.25 -2.75
N GLU A 128 -12.95 -5.53 -3.07
CA GLU A 128 -11.65 -6.17 -3.24
C GLU A 128 -11.50 -6.60 -4.69
N TYR A 129 -10.43 -6.13 -5.33
CA TYR A 129 -10.14 -6.43 -6.73
C TYR A 129 -8.81 -7.14 -6.86
N ALA A 130 -8.75 -8.11 -7.76
CA ALA A 130 -7.48 -8.67 -8.22
C ALA A 130 -7.05 -7.91 -9.48
N ILE A 131 -5.75 -7.66 -9.59
CA ILE A 131 -5.19 -7.06 -10.80
C ILE A 131 -5.09 -8.15 -11.85
N ARG A 132 -5.68 -7.89 -13.02
CA ARG A 132 -5.68 -8.85 -14.13
C ARG A 132 -4.41 -8.68 -14.95
N PRO A 133 -3.76 -9.80 -15.34
CA PRO A 133 -2.64 -9.72 -16.27
C PRO A 133 -3.10 -9.06 -17.58
N ILE A 134 -2.21 -8.29 -18.17
CA ILE A 134 -2.46 -7.72 -19.49
C ILE A 134 -2.17 -8.81 -20.51
N ASP A 135 -3.17 -9.15 -21.28
CA ASP A 135 -3.02 -10.11 -22.38
C ASP A 135 -2.39 -9.45 -23.60
#